data_0517234f42689117d09a8bc2707e0252
#
_entry.id   0517234f42689117d09a8bc2707e0252
#
_cell.length_a   1.000
_cell.length_b   1.000
_cell.length_c   1.000
_cell.angle_alpha   90.00
_cell.angle_beta   90.00
_cell.angle_gamma   90.00
#
_symmetry.space_group_name_H-M   'P 1'
#
loop_
_entity.id
_entity.type
_entity.pdbx_description
1 polymer ?
#
loop_
_entity_poly.entity_id
_entity_poly.type
_entity_poly.pdbx_seq_one_letter_code
_entity_poly.pdbx_strand_id
1 'polypeptide(L)'
;MKTNTHSCQQPSQQQPCASAQQPSCSQPGQQPCASGHQLCVIGLGYVGLPLARLFSTKYKTIGFDRNHNRVAEIMSGHDSTMELDERLLKEAIEKNGFLCTSELEKIKECNIYIVAVPTPVDENNRPDLTPLIGASRTVGQVISPGDIVIYESTVYPGVTEEECIPIIEAESGLTYNKDFYAGYSPERINPGDKEHTVEKIKKVTSGSTPQVAEIVDNLYNSVLINGTHKAPSIRVAEASKIIENSQRDVNIAFMNELAKIFNAMGIDTRDVLEAASSKWNFIKMSPGLVGGHCISVDPYYLIQKAQVYGVLPRIMTSARRLNDGMGAYVAEQTIKCMNKKGVLVKDSRILILGITFKENCPDTRNTKVLDIYHTLSEYTRNITIYDPWANPDSVAREYGLTITPALPELAAAREGAVCELPAAGAAEAAASEVAAGCAAAGAGAGSSGELPAACPAAAAGKYDAIILAVAHNQFKDLNYKALLAPNGIIYDVKGFLPREIVDARL
;
A
#
# COMPACT_ATOMS: atom_id res chain seq x y z
N MET A 1 -57.81 -3.33 30.56
CA MET A 1 -59.17 -3.49 30.04
C MET A 1 -59.18 -3.13 28.57
N LYS A 2 -59.76 -4.04 27.81
CA LYS A 2 -60.12 -3.99 26.39
C LYS A 2 -58.98 -4.15 25.37
N THR A 3 -58.78 -5.38 25.01
CA THR A 3 -58.30 -5.98 23.77
C THR A 3 -59.09 -5.52 22.55
N ASN A 4 -58.40 -5.29 21.43
CA ASN A 4 -58.98 -5.47 20.11
C ASN A 4 -57.96 -6.08 19.13
N THR A 5 -58.22 -7.31 18.81
CA THR A 5 -57.67 -8.10 17.71
C THR A 5 -58.33 -7.68 16.40
N HIS A 6 -57.54 -7.48 15.36
CA HIS A 6 -58.05 -7.60 13.97
C HIS A 6 -57.11 -8.46 13.13
N SER A 7 -57.74 -9.45 12.55
CA SER A 7 -57.27 -10.56 11.74
C SER A 7 -56.73 -10.17 10.38
N CYS A 8 -55.70 -10.93 9.95
CA CYS A 8 -55.24 -11.02 8.58
C CYS A 8 -56.30 -11.56 7.61
N GLN A 9 -56.37 -10.97 6.43
CA GLN A 9 -56.86 -11.62 5.22
C GLN A 9 -55.81 -11.42 4.10
N GLN A 10 -55.37 -12.54 3.53
CA GLN A 10 -54.60 -12.61 2.27
C GLN A 10 -55.54 -12.42 1.09
N PRO A 11 -55.06 -11.90 -0.02
CA PRO A 11 -55.63 -12.24 -1.32
C PRO A 11 -54.60 -12.87 -2.26
N SER A 12 -55.16 -13.73 -3.03
CA SER A 12 -54.68 -14.72 -3.94
C SER A 12 -54.20 -14.20 -5.32
N GLN A 13 -53.29 -15.05 -5.89
CA GLN A 13 -53.16 -15.41 -7.32
C GLN A 13 -52.55 -14.43 -8.30
N GLN A 14 -51.36 -14.83 -8.75
CA GLN A 14 -50.63 -14.34 -9.91
C GLN A 14 -51.26 -14.74 -11.24
N GLN A 15 -51.23 -13.81 -12.19
CA GLN A 15 -51.31 -14.08 -13.64
C GLN A 15 -49.95 -13.77 -14.30
N PRO A 16 -49.52 -14.52 -15.34
CA PRO A 16 -48.22 -14.35 -15.99
C PRO A 16 -48.21 -13.17 -16.95
N CYS A 17 -47.20 -12.33 -16.88
CA CYS A 17 -46.92 -11.27 -17.82
C CYS A 17 -46.26 -11.80 -19.10
N ALA A 18 -46.76 -11.29 -20.22
CA ALA A 18 -46.30 -11.55 -21.56
C ALA A 18 -44.91 -11.01 -21.87
N SER A 19 -44.20 -11.70 -22.76
CA SER A 19 -42.93 -11.38 -23.33
C SER A 19 -42.87 -9.98 -23.95
N ALA A 20 -42.04 -9.09 -23.39
CA ALA A 20 -41.71 -7.81 -23.98
C ALA A 20 -40.45 -7.91 -24.83
N GLN A 21 -40.56 -7.49 -26.09
CA GLN A 21 -39.50 -7.38 -27.06
C GLN A 21 -38.48 -6.32 -26.65
N GLN A 22 -37.18 -6.60 -26.85
CA GLN A 22 -36.07 -5.68 -26.58
C GLN A 22 -36.10 -4.49 -27.57
N PRO A 23 -35.92 -3.25 -27.11
CA PRO A 23 -35.71 -2.10 -27.98
C PRO A 23 -34.24 -1.93 -28.36
N SER A 24 -34.00 -1.71 -29.65
CA SER A 24 -32.71 -1.32 -30.24
C SER A 24 -32.32 0.11 -29.84
N CYS A 25 -31.10 0.29 -29.38
CA CYS A 25 -30.54 1.53 -28.88
C CYS A 25 -29.93 2.36 -30.00
N SER A 26 -30.46 3.56 -30.28
CA SER A 26 -29.72 4.67 -30.89
C SER A 26 -30.60 5.92 -31.03
N GLN A 27 -30.52 6.85 -30.05
CA GLN A 27 -30.83 8.29 -30.22
C GLN A 27 -30.12 9.12 -29.11
N PRO A 28 -29.65 10.35 -29.38
CA PRO A 28 -29.02 11.22 -28.37
C PRO A 28 -30.01 11.58 -27.26
N GLY A 29 -29.62 11.36 -26.02
CA GLY A 29 -30.45 11.61 -24.83
C GLY A 29 -31.03 10.36 -24.16
N GLN A 30 -30.66 9.16 -24.59
CA GLN A 30 -31.14 7.90 -23.99
C GLN A 30 -30.20 7.46 -22.84
N GLN A 31 -30.82 6.96 -21.76
CA GLN A 31 -30.15 6.42 -20.56
C GLN A 31 -29.28 5.20 -20.89
N PRO A 32 -28.17 4.96 -20.18
CA PRO A 32 -27.29 3.81 -20.40
C PRO A 32 -28.03 2.49 -20.17
N CYS A 33 -27.94 1.59 -21.17
CA CYS A 33 -28.57 0.27 -21.12
C CYS A 33 -27.71 -0.75 -20.37
N ALA A 34 -28.34 -1.57 -19.52
CA ALA A 34 -27.70 -2.58 -18.67
C ALA A 34 -27.19 -3.85 -19.40
N SER A 35 -27.36 -3.99 -20.71
CA SER A 35 -26.97 -5.18 -21.49
C SER A 35 -25.79 -4.87 -22.41
N GLY A 36 -24.66 -5.57 -22.20
CA GLY A 36 -23.50 -5.50 -23.10
C GLY A 36 -22.35 -4.62 -22.59
N HIS A 37 -22.12 -4.53 -21.27
CA HIS A 37 -20.97 -3.79 -20.76
C HIS A 37 -19.65 -4.45 -21.16
N GLN A 38 -18.78 -3.63 -21.77
CA GLN A 38 -17.39 -3.94 -22.07
C GLN A 38 -16.52 -2.98 -21.26
N LEU A 39 -15.69 -3.52 -20.39
CA LEU A 39 -14.94 -2.76 -19.40
C LEU A 39 -13.50 -2.53 -19.83
N CYS A 40 -12.99 -1.33 -19.54
CA CYS A 40 -11.57 -1.03 -19.57
C CYS A 40 -11.10 -0.65 -18.17
N VAL A 41 -10.07 -1.34 -17.63
CA VAL A 41 -9.43 -0.94 -16.37
C VAL A 41 -8.10 -0.28 -16.70
N ILE A 42 -7.95 0.99 -16.32
CA ILE A 42 -6.79 1.84 -16.60
C ILE A 42 -5.89 1.91 -15.37
N GLY A 43 -4.64 1.46 -15.52
CA GLY A 43 -3.68 1.29 -14.43
C GLY A 43 -3.76 -0.12 -13.85
N LEU A 44 -2.74 -0.94 -14.14
CA LEU A 44 -2.70 -2.37 -13.77
C LEU A 44 -1.68 -2.64 -12.65
N GLY A 45 -1.72 -1.80 -11.62
CA GLY A 45 -0.95 -1.96 -10.39
C GLY A 45 -1.66 -2.85 -9.35
N TYR A 46 -1.35 -2.60 -8.07
CA TYR A 46 -1.87 -3.32 -6.89
C TYR A 46 -3.40 -3.37 -6.80
N VAL A 47 -4.09 -2.40 -7.37
CA VAL A 47 -5.55 -2.26 -7.34
C VAL A 47 -6.18 -2.72 -8.65
N GLY A 48 -5.69 -2.17 -9.76
CA GLY A 48 -6.36 -2.34 -11.04
C GLY A 48 -6.26 -3.75 -11.60
N LEU A 49 -5.13 -4.46 -11.43
CA LEU A 49 -4.98 -5.82 -11.94
C LEU A 49 -5.92 -6.82 -11.23
N PRO A 50 -5.96 -6.89 -9.87
CA PRO A 50 -6.93 -7.74 -9.17
C PRO A 50 -8.38 -7.44 -9.54
N LEU A 51 -8.72 -6.16 -9.68
CA LEU A 51 -10.05 -5.71 -10.05
C LEU A 51 -10.42 -6.09 -11.50
N ALA A 52 -9.51 -5.88 -12.45
CA ALA A 52 -9.69 -6.25 -13.85
C ALA A 52 -9.88 -7.78 -14.00
N ARG A 53 -9.08 -8.56 -13.29
CA ARG A 53 -9.25 -10.01 -13.22
C ARG A 53 -10.62 -10.38 -12.66
N LEU A 54 -11.07 -9.73 -11.60
CA LEU A 54 -12.36 -10.02 -10.99
C LEU A 54 -13.51 -9.73 -11.98
N PHE A 55 -13.51 -8.57 -12.62
CA PHE A 55 -14.50 -8.23 -13.62
C PHE A 55 -14.49 -9.17 -14.83
N SER A 56 -13.31 -9.67 -15.25
CA SER A 56 -13.21 -10.60 -16.38
C SER A 56 -13.95 -11.92 -16.17
N THR A 57 -14.33 -12.25 -14.94
CA THR A 57 -15.16 -13.44 -14.65
C THR A 57 -16.60 -13.31 -15.15
N LYS A 58 -17.07 -12.07 -15.42
CA LYS A 58 -18.46 -11.81 -15.83
C LYS A 58 -18.61 -10.90 -17.03
N TYR A 59 -17.60 -10.10 -17.33
CA TYR A 59 -17.67 -9.09 -18.38
C TYR A 59 -16.45 -9.20 -19.30
N LYS A 60 -16.63 -8.83 -20.58
CA LYS A 60 -15.49 -8.61 -21.45
C LYS A 60 -14.66 -7.46 -20.88
N THR A 61 -13.45 -7.74 -20.40
CA THR A 61 -12.61 -6.80 -19.68
C THR A 61 -11.25 -6.67 -20.34
N ILE A 62 -10.84 -5.43 -20.61
CA ILE A 62 -9.52 -5.07 -21.14
C ILE A 62 -8.78 -4.29 -20.07
N GLY A 63 -7.57 -4.72 -19.74
CA GLY A 63 -6.64 -3.96 -18.92
C GLY A 63 -5.82 -3.00 -19.81
N PHE A 64 -5.70 -1.74 -19.41
CA PHE A 64 -4.87 -0.76 -20.08
C PHE A 64 -3.78 -0.24 -19.14
N ASP A 65 -2.53 -0.31 -19.56
CA ASP A 65 -1.41 0.32 -18.87
C ASP A 65 -0.44 0.96 -19.87
N ARG A 66 0.06 2.14 -19.54
CA ARG A 66 1.05 2.85 -20.38
C ARG A 66 2.43 2.18 -20.37
N ASN A 67 2.71 1.38 -19.35
CA ASN A 67 3.96 0.65 -19.22
C ASN A 67 3.91 -0.65 -20.02
N HIS A 68 4.54 -0.65 -21.19
CA HIS A 68 4.60 -1.83 -22.07
C HIS A 68 5.21 -3.06 -21.38
N ASN A 69 6.20 -2.87 -20.50
CA ASN A 69 6.81 -3.97 -19.76
C ASN A 69 5.80 -4.60 -18.79
N ARG A 70 4.97 -3.78 -18.14
CA ARG A 70 3.91 -4.27 -17.26
C ARG A 70 2.85 -5.06 -18.02
N VAL A 71 2.46 -4.56 -19.20
CA VAL A 71 1.52 -5.28 -20.08
C VAL A 71 2.09 -6.62 -20.52
N ALA A 72 3.36 -6.67 -20.98
CA ALA A 72 4.02 -7.90 -21.38
C ALA A 72 4.16 -8.90 -20.22
N GLU A 73 4.52 -8.43 -19.05
CA GLU A 73 4.60 -9.20 -17.81
C GLU A 73 3.25 -9.87 -17.48
N ILE A 74 2.18 -9.09 -17.40
CA ILE A 74 0.83 -9.60 -17.10
C ILE A 74 0.38 -10.62 -18.15
N MET A 75 0.59 -10.33 -19.43
CA MET A 75 0.21 -11.24 -20.53
C MET A 75 1.03 -12.53 -20.56
N SER A 76 2.21 -12.57 -19.90
CA SER A 76 2.97 -13.80 -19.66
C SER A 76 2.40 -14.64 -18.49
N GLY A 77 1.40 -14.12 -17.77
CA GLY A 77 0.80 -14.78 -16.61
C GLY A 77 1.59 -14.56 -15.32
N HIS A 78 2.43 -13.51 -15.25
CA HIS A 78 3.23 -13.13 -14.08
C HIS A 78 2.76 -11.81 -13.50
N ASP A 79 2.80 -11.67 -12.16
CA ASP A 79 2.47 -10.45 -11.43
C ASP A 79 3.56 -10.11 -10.40
N SER A 80 4.46 -9.19 -10.77
CA SER A 80 5.54 -8.70 -9.89
C SER A 80 5.04 -7.97 -8.64
N THR A 81 3.77 -7.54 -8.62
CA THR A 81 3.17 -6.93 -7.41
C THR A 81 2.80 -7.97 -6.36
N MET A 82 2.72 -9.26 -6.72
CA MET A 82 2.34 -10.39 -5.87
C MET A 82 0.94 -10.25 -5.20
N GLU A 83 0.09 -9.38 -5.73
CA GLU A 83 -1.28 -9.18 -5.24
C GLU A 83 -2.27 -10.17 -5.87
N LEU A 84 -1.97 -10.63 -7.06
CA LEU A 84 -2.80 -11.60 -7.78
C LEU A 84 -2.09 -12.95 -7.90
N ASP A 85 -2.77 -14.03 -7.52
CA ASP A 85 -2.28 -15.41 -7.74
C ASP A 85 -2.12 -15.65 -9.25
N GLU A 86 -0.93 -16.08 -9.67
CA GLU A 86 -0.62 -16.30 -11.08
C GLU A 86 -1.53 -17.34 -11.75
N ARG A 87 -2.07 -18.30 -11.00
CA ARG A 87 -3.03 -19.26 -11.54
C ARG A 87 -4.34 -18.58 -11.93
N LEU A 88 -4.79 -17.64 -11.09
CA LEU A 88 -6.00 -16.86 -11.35
C LEU A 88 -5.80 -15.90 -12.52
N LEU A 89 -4.59 -15.35 -12.67
CA LEU A 89 -4.23 -14.51 -13.81
C LEU A 89 -4.22 -15.31 -15.11
N LYS A 90 -3.55 -16.46 -15.14
CA LYS A 90 -3.53 -17.38 -16.30
C LYS A 90 -4.94 -17.84 -16.66
N GLU A 91 -5.76 -18.18 -15.67
CA GLU A 91 -7.16 -18.55 -15.91
C GLU A 91 -7.96 -17.39 -16.53
N ALA A 92 -7.78 -16.15 -16.06
CA ALA A 92 -8.44 -14.98 -16.63
C ALA A 92 -8.06 -14.77 -18.12
N ILE A 93 -6.79 -14.92 -18.45
CA ILE A 93 -6.31 -14.78 -19.82
C ILE A 93 -6.84 -15.89 -20.72
N GLU A 94 -6.68 -17.16 -20.30
CA GLU A 94 -6.97 -18.33 -21.14
C GLU A 94 -8.46 -18.63 -21.25
N LYS A 95 -9.23 -18.48 -20.15
CA LYS A 95 -10.64 -18.90 -20.09
C LYS A 95 -11.63 -17.74 -20.19
N ASN A 96 -11.30 -16.57 -19.59
CA ASN A 96 -12.23 -15.45 -19.54
C ASN A 96 -11.97 -14.41 -20.64
N GLY A 97 -10.92 -14.60 -21.45
CA GLY A 97 -10.56 -13.67 -22.53
C GLY A 97 -10.06 -12.32 -22.03
N PHE A 98 -9.49 -12.28 -20.83
CA PHE A 98 -8.85 -11.06 -20.29
C PHE A 98 -7.65 -10.69 -21.16
N LEU A 99 -7.62 -9.44 -21.60
CA LEU A 99 -6.56 -8.89 -22.45
C LEU A 99 -5.97 -7.65 -21.80
N CYS A 100 -4.65 -7.52 -21.83
CA CYS A 100 -3.96 -6.28 -21.47
C CYS A 100 -3.36 -5.61 -22.70
N THR A 101 -3.37 -4.28 -22.73
CA THR A 101 -2.84 -3.50 -23.85
C THR A 101 -2.32 -2.13 -23.39
N SER A 102 -1.45 -1.53 -24.18
CA SER A 102 -1.05 -0.12 -24.12
C SER A 102 -1.52 0.68 -25.35
N GLU A 103 -2.33 0.08 -26.22
CA GLU A 103 -2.84 0.68 -27.44
C GLU A 103 -4.25 1.22 -27.22
N LEU A 104 -4.45 2.54 -27.45
CA LEU A 104 -5.74 3.22 -27.27
C LEU A 104 -6.85 2.65 -28.16
N GLU A 105 -6.51 2.26 -29.38
CA GLU A 105 -7.51 1.72 -30.34
C GLU A 105 -8.23 0.49 -29.80
N LYS A 106 -7.56 -0.32 -28.98
CA LYS A 106 -8.15 -1.56 -28.44
C LYS A 106 -9.18 -1.33 -27.33
N ILE A 107 -9.19 -0.13 -26.74
CA ILE A 107 -10.11 0.21 -25.64
C ILE A 107 -11.28 1.11 -26.09
N LYS A 108 -11.32 1.56 -27.33
CA LYS A 108 -12.39 2.43 -27.87
C LYS A 108 -13.77 1.80 -27.89
N GLU A 109 -13.84 0.47 -27.94
CA GLU A 109 -15.11 -0.25 -27.91
C GLU A 109 -15.66 -0.46 -26.49
N CYS A 110 -14.90 -0.09 -25.46
CA CYS A 110 -15.36 -0.17 -24.08
C CYS A 110 -16.36 0.96 -23.80
N ASN A 111 -17.33 0.66 -22.94
CA ASN A 111 -18.35 1.64 -22.54
C ASN A 111 -18.34 1.92 -21.02
N ILE A 112 -17.48 1.23 -20.27
CA ILE A 112 -17.18 1.54 -18.87
C ILE A 112 -15.67 1.56 -18.69
N TYR A 113 -15.16 2.71 -18.26
CA TYR A 113 -13.73 2.94 -17.99
C TYR A 113 -13.51 3.06 -16.48
N ILE A 114 -12.69 2.17 -15.91
CA ILE A 114 -12.37 2.16 -14.48
C ILE A 114 -10.93 2.64 -14.32
N VAL A 115 -10.75 3.77 -13.65
CA VAL A 115 -9.43 4.40 -13.46
C VAL A 115 -8.88 4.04 -12.08
N ALA A 116 -7.79 3.25 -12.07
CA ALA A 116 -7.14 2.72 -10.87
C ALA A 116 -5.63 3.06 -10.84
N VAL A 117 -5.28 4.29 -11.18
CA VAL A 117 -3.90 4.79 -11.17
C VAL A 117 -3.49 5.28 -9.80
N PRO A 118 -2.17 5.29 -9.47
CA PRO A 118 -1.69 5.79 -8.18
C PRO A 118 -1.92 7.30 -8.03
N THR A 119 -2.10 7.73 -6.78
CA THR A 119 -2.25 9.13 -6.37
C THR A 119 -1.25 9.40 -5.23
N PRO A 120 0.03 9.64 -5.54
CA PRO A 120 1.05 9.90 -4.54
C PRO A 120 0.97 11.33 -4.00
N VAL A 121 1.89 11.69 -3.10
CA VAL A 121 2.19 13.06 -2.72
C VAL A 121 3.57 13.45 -3.23
N ASP A 122 3.77 14.75 -3.45
CA ASP A 122 5.07 15.33 -3.77
C ASP A 122 5.99 15.42 -2.53
N GLU A 123 7.21 15.90 -2.71
CA GLU A 123 8.18 16.11 -1.63
C GLU A 123 7.72 17.08 -0.51
N ASN A 124 6.70 17.88 -0.78
CA ASN A 124 6.07 18.81 0.16
C ASN A 124 4.77 18.24 0.78
N ASN A 125 4.52 16.94 0.62
CA ASN A 125 3.31 16.25 1.05
C ASN A 125 2.02 16.82 0.43
N ARG A 126 2.08 17.34 -0.80
CA ARG A 126 0.90 17.79 -1.55
C ARG A 126 0.44 16.69 -2.49
N PRO A 127 -0.89 16.51 -2.67
CA PRO A 127 -1.43 15.56 -3.64
C PRO A 127 -0.86 15.75 -5.04
N ASP A 128 -0.26 14.70 -5.60
CA ASP A 128 0.15 14.67 -7.00
C ASP A 128 -0.91 13.96 -7.83
N LEU A 129 -1.71 14.74 -8.54
CA LEU A 129 -2.77 14.24 -9.41
C LEU A 129 -2.30 13.97 -10.85
N THR A 130 -1.00 14.10 -11.14
CA THR A 130 -0.44 13.94 -12.50
C THR A 130 -0.83 12.59 -13.14
N PRO A 131 -0.75 11.43 -12.45
CA PRO A 131 -1.19 10.17 -13.03
C PRO A 131 -2.69 10.14 -13.32
N LEU A 132 -3.51 10.73 -12.43
CA LEU A 132 -4.96 10.78 -12.55
C LEU A 132 -5.39 11.69 -13.72
N ILE A 133 -4.76 12.85 -13.85
CA ILE A 133 -4.94 13.78 -14.97
C ILE A 133 -4.57 13.08 -16.30
N GLY A 134 -3.45 12.35 -16.32
CA GLY A 134 -3.03 11.58 -17.50
C GLY A 134 -4.02 10.47 -17.88
N ALA A 135 -4.58 9.78 -16.89
CA ALA A 135 -5.61 8.76 -17.12
C ALA A 135 -6.93 9.38 -17.61
N SER A 136 -7.33 10.54 -17.06
CA SER A 136 -8.53 11.27 -17.51
C SER A 136 -8.41 11.76 -18.96
N ARG A 137 -7.21 12.21 -19.37
CA ARG A 137 -6.93 12.49 -20.79
C ARG A 137 -7.06 11.25 -21.67
N THR A 138 -6.51 10.13 -21.22
CA THR A 138 -6.60 8.86 -21.91
C THR A 138 -8.08 8.45 -22.12
N VAL A 139 -8.90 8.59 -21.07
CA VAL A 139 -10.36 8.35 -21.19
C VAL A 139 -11.00 9.34 -22.17
N GLY A 140 -10.69 10.63 -22.08
CA GLY A 140 -11.23 11.66 -22.96
C GLY A 140 -10.98 11.41 -24.47
N GLN A 141 -9.86 10.73 -24.81
CA GLN A 141 -9.53 10.37 -26.20
C GLN A 141 -10.34 9.19 -26.77
N VAL A 142 -11.01 8.42 -25.92
CA VAL A 142 -11.68 7.18 -26.33
C VAL A 142 -13.15 7.11 -25.93
N ILE A 143 -13.59 7.92 -24.97
CA ILE A 143 -14.96 7.91 -24.44
C ILE A 143 -15.97 8.33 -25.51
N SER A 144 -17.12 7.68 -25.53
CA SER A 144 -18.22 7.89 -26.46
C SER A 144 -19.52 8.29 -25.73
N PRO A 145 -20.51 8.84 -26.44
CA PRO A 145 -21.81 9.14 -25.84
C PRO A 145 -22.48 7.90 -25.21
N GLY A 146 -22.91 8.04 -23.96
CA GLY A 146 -23.52 6.99 -23.16
C GLY A 146 -22.56 6.27 -22.22
N ASP A 147 -21.26 6.47 -22.36
CA ASP A 147 -20.23 5.79 -21.57
C ASP A 147 -20.15 6.32 -20.12
N ILE A 148 -19.57 5.48 -19.27
CA ILE A 148 -19.37 5.79 -17.85
C ILE A 148 -17.88 5.67 -17.52
N VAL A 149 -17.32 6.70 -16.85
CA VAL A 149 -15.99 6.63 -16.23
C VAL A 149 -16.13 6.46 -14.71
N ILE A 150 -15.45 5.47 -14.14
CA ILE A 150 -15.48 5.18 -12.70
C ILE A 150 -14.08 5.36 -12.15
N TYR A 151 -13.91 6.21 -11.13
CA TYR A 151 -12.63 6.38 -10.48
C TYR A 151 -12.53 5.51 -9.22
N GLU A 152 -11.43 4.77 -9.11
CA GLU A 152 -11.05 3.94 -7.96
C GLU A 152 -9.90 4.59 -7.16
N SER A 153 -9.11 5.43 -7.82
CA SER A 153 -7.97 6.10 -7.22
C SER A 153 -8.38 6.92 -5.99
N THR A 154 -7.57 6.87 -4.92
CA THR A 154 -7.83 7.63 -3.70
C THR A 154 -7.63 9.12 -3.94
N VAL A 155 -8.64 9.92 -3.62
CA VAL A 155 -8.64 11.37 -3.84
C VAL A 155 -9.36 12.10 -2.71
N TYR A 156 -9.12 13.42 -2.57
CA TYR A 156 -9.94 14.26 -1.70
C TYR A 156 -11.32 14.52 -2.30
N PRO A 157 -12.34 14.87 -1.49
CA PRO A 157 -13.70 15.14 -1.99
C PRO A 157 -13.72 16.24 -3.04
N GLY A 158 -14.30 15.92 -4.20
CA GLY A 158 -14.48 16.81 -5.34
C GLY A 158 -13.50 16.60 -6.50
N VAL A 159 -12.42 15.82 -6.35
CA VAL A 159 -11.41 15.64 -7.41
C VAL A 159 -12.04 15.07 -8.69
N THR A 160 -12.89 14.07 -8.57
CA THR A 160 -13.56 13.48 -9.74
C THR A 160 -14.27 14.54 -10.55
N GLU A 161 -15.12 15.35 -9.90
CA GLU A 161 -15.99 16.31 -10.58
C GLU A 161 -15.29 17.65 -10.91
N GLU A 162 -14.33 18.09 -10.06
CA GLU A 162 -13.69 19.41 -10.19
C GLU A 162 -12.41 19.38 -11.04
N GLU A 163 -11.68 18.24 -11.06
CA GLU A 163 -10.39 18.10 -11.73
C GLU A 163 -10.46 17.16 -12.94
N CYS A 164 -11.02 15.94 -12.75
CA CYS A 164 -10.98 14.90 -13.78
C CYS A 164 -12.00 15.11 -14.90
N ILE A 165 -13.25 15.43 -14.55
CA ILE A 165 -14.32 15.61 -15.52
C ILE A 165 -14.05 16.72 -16.51
N PRO A 166 -13.58 17.94 -16.11
CA PRO A 166 -13.27 19.00 -17.06
C PRO A 166 -12.21 18.60 -18.10
N ILE A 167 -11.28 17.71 -17.73
CA ILE A 167 -10.26 17.19 -18.65
C ILE A 167 -10.91 16.27 -19.69
N ILE A 168 -11.81 15.40 -19.27
CA ILE A 168 -12.54 14.51 -20.18
C ILE A 168 -13.38 15.34 -21.16
N GLU A 169 -14.11 16.37 -20.67
CA GLU A 169 -14.90 17.27 -21.50
C GLU A 169 -14.03 17.99 -22.54
N ALA A 170 -12.85 18.50 -22.10
CA ALA A 170 -11.93 19.22 -22.98
C ALA A 170 -11.32 18.34 -24.07
N GLU A 171 -10.98 17.08 -23.75
CA GLU A 171 -10.37 16.14 -24.70
C GLU A 171 -11.39 15.50 -25.65
N SER A 172 -12.60 15.20 -25.18
CA SER A 172 -13.63 14.49 -25.94
C SER A 172 -14.60 15.40 -26.69
N GLY A 173 -14.78 16.64 -26.20
CA GLY A 173 -15.84 17.54 -26.66
C GLY A 173 -17.24 17.14 -26.20
N LEU A 174 -17.37 16.13 -25.35
CA LEU A 174 -18.63 15.64 -24.77
C LEU A 174 -19.00 16.43 -23.50
N THR A 175 -20.27 16.43 -23.14
CA THR A 175 -20.79 17.16 -21.95
C THR A 175 -21.14 16.18 -20.85
N TYR A 176 -20.60 16.43 -19.66
CA TYR A 176 -20.87 15.65 -18.44
C TYR A 176 -22.36 15.63 -18.05
N ASN A 177 -22.83 14.48 -17.59
CA ASN A 177 -24.23 14.20 -17.24
C ASN A 177 -25.26 14.40 -18.39
N LYS A 178 -24.77 14.51 -19.62
CA LYS A 178 -25.57 14.57 -20.82
C LYS A 178 -25.12 13.53 -21.84
N ASP A 179 -23.85 13.60 -22.23
CA ASP A 179 -23.28 12.73 -23.24
C ASP A 179 -22.48 11.59 -22.60
N PHE A 180 -21.83 11.82 -21.44
CA PHE A 180 -21.16 10.79 -20.66
C PHE A 180 -21.40 10.99 -19.16
N TYR A 181 -21.09 9.98 -18.36
CA TYR A 181 -21.38 9.95 -16.93
C TYR A 181 -20.17 9.53 -16.11
N ALA A 182 -20.22 9.78 -14.81
CA ALA A 182 -19.16 9.38 -13.90
C ALA A 182 -19.67 8.60 -12.69
N GLY A 183 -18.79 7.76 -12.14
CA GLY A 183 -18.94 7.08 -10.87
C GLY A 183 -17.66 7.15 -10.06
N TYR A 184 -17.76 6.77 -8.79
CA TYR A 184 -16.63 6.62 -7.91
C TYR A 184 -16.84 5.42 -6.99
N SER A 185 -15.81 4.56 -6.90
CA SER A 185 -15.80 3.41 -6.01
C SER A 185 -14.40 3.28 -5.41
N PRO A 186 -14.16 3.76 -4.17
CA PRO A 186 -12.82 3.78 -3.59
C PRO A 186 -12.25 2.39 -3.38
N GLU A 187 -10.93 2.28 -3.55
CA GLU A 187 -10.20 1.09 -3.18
C GLU A 187 -10.10 0.95 -1.65
N ARG A 188 -10.30 -0.26 -1.15
CA ARG A 188 -10.27 -0.59 0.28
C ARG A 188 -9.42 -1.83 0.59
N ILE A 189 -8.63 -2.33 -0.38
CA ILE A 189 -7.72 -3.45 -0.19
C ILE A 189 -6.58 -3.03 0.75
N ASN A 190 -6.20 -3.95 1.62
CA ASN A 190 -4.99 -3.80 2.43
C ASN A 190 -3.90 -4.68 1.80
N PRO A 191 -2.89 -4.11 1.14
CA PRO A 191 -1.85 -4.88 0.46
C PRO A 191 -1.26 -5.98 1.34
N GLY A 192 -1.14 -7.20 0.78
CA GLY A 192 -0.67 -8.37 1.49
C GLY A 192 -1.71 -9.07 2.39
N ASP A 193 -2.94 -8.55 2.48
CA ASP A 193 -4.03 -9.20 3.23
C ASP A 193 -4.72 -10.25 2.35
N LYS A 194 -4.48 -11.53 2.66
CA LYS A 194 -5.06 -12.66 1.92
C LYS A 194 -6.46 -13.06 2.39
N GLU A 195 -6.91 -12.52 3.50
CA GLU A 195 -8.25 -12.79 4.04
C GLU A 195 -9.29 -11.81 3.48
N HIS A 196 -8.97 -10.52 3.46
CA HIS A 196 -9.83 -9.44 2.96
C HIS A 196 -9.49 -9.10 1.51
N THR A 197 -9.70 -10.04 0.61
CA THR A 197 -9.46 -9.85 -0.83
C THR A 197 -10.51 -8.90 -1.45
N VAL A 198 -10.22 -8.38 -2.65
CA VAL A 198 -11.15 -7.49 -3.38
C VAL A 198 -12.58 -8.05 -3.49
N GLU A 199 -12.72 -9.36 -3.61
CA GLU A 199 -14.03 -10.05 -3.70
C GLU A 199 -14.82 -10.03 -2.39
N LYS A 200 -14.12 -10.00 -1.25
CA LYS A 200 -14.71 -10.09 0.09
C LYS A 200 -14.90 -8.75 0.79
N ILE A 201 -14.31 -7.69 0.28
CA ILE A 201 -14.47 -6.36 0.87
C ILE A 201 -15.82 -5.78 0.44
N LYS A 202 -16.57 -5.21 1.37
CA LYS A 202 -17.75 -4.42 1.05
C LYS A 202 -17.31 -3.09 0.45
N LYS A 203 -17.53 -2.87 -0.86
CA LYS A 203 -17.13 -1.64 -1.53
C LYS A 203 -18.18 -0.53 -1.40
N VAL A 204 -17.72 0.71 -1.40
CA VAL A 204 -18.59 1.88 -1.56
C VAL A 204 -18.73 2.17 -3.05
N THR A 205 -19.93 2.49 -3.51
CA THR A 205 -20.23 2.85 -4.90
C THR A 205 -20.99 4.17 -4.96
N SER A 206 -20.87 4.90 -6.05
CA SER A 206 -21.60 6.13 -6.28
C SER A 206 -21.68 6.45 -7.78
N GLY A 207 -22.56 7.33 -8.15
CA GLY A 207 -22.71 7.80 -9.55
C GLY A 207 -23.15 9.25 -9.61
N SER A 208 -22.92 9.86 -10.76
CA SER A 208 -23.22 11.26 -11.01
C SER A 208 -24.71 11.56 -11.16
N THR A 209 -25.51 10.53 -11.47
CA THR A 209 -26.96 10.57 -11.45
C THR A 209 -27.51 9.35 -10.71
N PRO A 210 -28.76 9.35 -10.22
CA PRO A 210 -29.35 8.17 -9.56
C PRO A 210 -29.30 6.90 -10.44
N GLN A 211 -29.50 7.04 -11.74
CA GLN A 211 -29.46 5.93 -12.70
C GLN A 211 -28.06 5.37 -12.84
N VAL A 212 -27.06 6.23 -12.98
CA VAL A 212 -25.65 5.84 -13.06
C VAL A 212 -25.20 5.22 -11.75
N ALA A 213 -25.61 5.76 -10.60
CA ALA A 213 -25.32 5.15 -9.30
C ALA A 213 -25.84 3.72 -9.19
N GLU A 214 -27.04 3.44 -9.76
CA GLU A 214 -27.60 2.09 -9.81
C GLU A 214 -26.80 1.16 -10.75
N ILE A 215 -26.38 1.65 -11.92
CA ILE A 215 -25.56 0.88 -12.86
C ILE A 215 -24.22 0.52 -12.21
N VAL A 216 -23.52 1.51 -11.61
CA VAL A 216 -22.24 1.30 -10.93
C VAL A 216 -22.41 0.33 -9.75
N ASP A 217 -23.44 0.50 -8.94
CA ASP A 217 -23.72 -0.37 -7.81
C ASP A 217 -23.95 -1.83 -8.25
N ASN A 218 -24.79 -2.04 -9.25
CA ASN A 218 -25.06 -3.37 -9.81
C ASN A 218 -23.82 -4.00 -10.45
N LEU A 219 -23.00 -3.21 -11.14
CA LEU A 219 -21.75 -3.68 -11.74
C LEU A 219 -20.83 -4.28 -10.66
N TYR A 220 -20.53 -3.52 -9.62
CA TYR A 220 -19.67 -4.00 -8.53
C TYR A 220 -20.31 -5.13 -7.74
N ASN A 221 -21.58 -5.00 -7.38
CA ASN A 221 -22.30 -6.01 -6.61
C ASN A 221 -22.36 -7.36 -7.35
N SER A 222 -22.31 -7.35 -8.68
CA SER A 222 -22.31 -8.57 -9.49
C SER A 222 -21.09 -9.47 -9.24
N VAL A 223 -19.94 -8.91 -8.87
CA VAL A 223 -18.66 -9.63 -8.71
C VAL A 223 -18.20 -9.73 -7.25
N LEU A 224 -18.82 -9.00 -6.32
CA LEU A 224 -18.44 -8.96 -4.90
C LEU A 224 -19.29 -9.93 -4.07
N ILE A 225 -18.65 -10.59 -3.11
CA ILE A 225 -19.31 -11.54 -2.20
C ILE A 225 -20.11 -10.79 -1.11
N ASN A 226 -19.51 -9.75 -0.51
CA ASN A 226 -20.10 -9.01 0.61
C ASN A 226 -20.88 -7.76 0.16
N GLY A 227 -21.10 -7.63 -1.15
CA GLY A 227 -21.92 -6.57 -1.75
C GLY A 227 -21.31 -5.18 -1.63
N THR A 228 -22.16 -4.19 -1.80
CA THR A 228 -21.79 -2.77 -1.89
C THR A 228 -22.52 -1.92 -0.85
N HIS A 229 -22.05 -0.69 -0.68
CA HIS A 229 -22.74 0.39 -0.01
C HIS A 229 -22.86 1.56 -1.00
N LYS A 230 -24.05 1.82 -1.49
CA LYS A 230 -24.32 2.92 -2.41
C LYS A 230 -24.34 4.25 -1.67
N ALA A 231 -23.32 5.07 -1.88
CA ALA A 231 -23.24 6.42 -1.31
C ALA A 231 -24.15 7.40 -2.07
N PRO A 232 -24.66 8.45 -1.41
CA PRO A 232 -25.61 9.39 -2.02
C PRO A 232 -24.97 10.29 -3.09
N SER A 233 -23.65 10.42 -3.13
CA SER A 233 -22.93 11.20 -4.15
C SER A 233 -21.46 10.73 -4.27
N ILE A 234 -20.82 11.13 -5.38
CA ILE A 234 -19.39 10.92 -5.62
C ILE A 234 -18.56 11.53 -4.47
N ARG A 235 -18.83 12.78 -4.10
CA ARG A 235 -18.11 13.45 -3.00
C ARG A 235 -18.20 12.74 -1.66
N VAL A 236 -19.34 12.15 -1.35
CA VAL A 236 -19.50 11.35 -0.13
C VAL A 236 -18.69 10.08 -0.19
N ALA A 237 -18.65 9.41 -1.34
CA ALA A 237 -17.84 8.21 -1.53
C ALA A 237 -16.33 8.52 -1.45
N GLU A 238 -15.87 9.61 -2.07
CA GLU A 238 -14.49 10.11 -1.95
C GLU A 238 -14.14 10.42 -0.47
N ALA A 239 -15.01 11.16 0.23
CA ALA A 239 -14.81 11.50 1.63
C ALA A 239 -14.72 10.25 2.52
N SER A 240 -15.54 9.23 2.26
CA SER A 240 -15.57 8.00 3.08
C SER A 240 -14.22 7.29 3.09
N LYS A 241 -13.53 7.24 1.95
CA LYS A 241 -12.20 6.62 1.82
C LYS A 241 -11.15 7.37 2.64
N ILE A 242 -11.11 8.68 2.47
CA ILE A 242 -10.10 9.52 3.13
C ILE A 242 -10.22 9.45 4.65
N ILE A 243 -11.43 9.46 5.20
CA ILE A 243 -11.61 9.43 6.66
C ILE A 243 -11.23 8.09 7.28
N GLU A 244 -11.34 6.96 6.56
CA GLU A 244 -10.92 5.65 7.07
C GLU A 244 -9.44 5.63 7.43
N ASN A 245 -8.59 6.13 6.54
CA ASN A 245 -7.14 6.18 6.75
C ASN A 245 -6.76 7.33 7.68
N SER A 246 -7.42 8.49 7.60
CA SER A 246 -7.19 9.61 8.53
C SER A 246 -7.54 9.24 9.97
N GLN A 247 -8.64 8.52 10.20
CA GLN A 247 -9.00 8.03 11.53
C GLN A 247 -7.93 7.09 12.08
N ARG A 248 -7.44 6.16 11.25
CA ARG A 248 -6.38 5.22 11.64
C ARG A 248 -5.10 5.95 11.99
N ASP A 249 -4.70 6.93 11.18
CA ASP A 249 -3.53 7.77 11.41
C ASP A 249 -3.61 8.53 12.73
N VAL A 250 -4.74 9.18 13.01
CA VAL A 250 -4.99 9.90 14.27
C VAL A 250 -4.95 8.95 15.48
N ASN A 251 -5.54 7.77 15.35
CA ASN A 251 -5.55 6.79 16.44
C ASN A 251 -4.13 6.25 16.72
N ILE A 252 -3.32 6.01 15.68
CA ILE A 252 -1.91 5.61 15.87
C ILE A 252 -1.11 6.76 16.48
N ALA A 253 -1.34 8.00 16.06
CA ALA A 253 -0.69 9.17 16.64
C ALA A 253 -0.98 9.29 18.13
N PHE A 254 -2.22 9.06 18.56
CA PHE A 254 -2.57 9.02 19.97
C PHE A 254 -1.80 7.93 20.73
N MET A 255 -1.67 6.71 20.17
CA MET A 255 -0.86 5.65 20.77
C MET A 255 0.63 6.02 20.83
N ASN A 256 1.15 6.65 19.80
CA ASN A 256 2.53 7.14 19.74
C ASN A 256 2.80 8.24 20.80
N GLU A 257 1.85 9.14 21.02
CA GLU A 257 1.94 10.14 22.09
C GLU A 257 1.94 9.49 23.46
N LEU A 258 1.06 8.51 23.70
CA LEU A 258 1.04 7.74 24.95
C LEU A 258 2.37 7.00 25.17
N ALA A 259 2.94 6.41 24.13
CA ALA A 259 4.26 5.75 24.26
C ALA A 259 5.36 6.73 24.67
N LYS A 260 5.36 7.95 24.13
CA LYS A 260 6.31 9.00 24.54
C LYS A 260 6.09 9.43 26.00
N ILE A 261 4.85 9.60 26.44
CA ILE A 261 4.48 9.95 27.81
C ILE A 261 4.91 8.84 28.78
N PHE A 262 4.54 7.60 28.51
CA PHE A 262 4.83 6.47 29.39
C PHE A 262 6.33 6.16 29.46
N ASN A 263 7.05 6.27 28.34
CA ASN A 263 8.51 6.17 28.34
C ASN A 263 9.16 7.23 29.24
N ALA A 264 8.64 8.47 29.25
CA ALA A 264 9.14 9.52 30.11
C ALA A 264 8.82 9.24 31.60
N MET A 265 7.73 8.54 31.90
CA MET A 265 7.29 8.13 33.22
C MET A 265 7.95 6.82 33.69
N GLY A 266 8.67 6.10 32.85
CA GLY A 266 9.22 4.77 33.13
C GLY A 266 8.18 3.66 33.22
N ILE A 267 7.03 3.85 32.55
CA ILE A 267 5.93 2.89 32.48
C ILE A 267 5.97 2.19 31.10
N ASP A 268 5.74 0.88 31.10
CA ASP A 268 5.65 0.14 29.84
C ASP A 268 4.29 0.41 29.15
N THR A 269 4.35 0.89 27.92
CA THR A 269 3.16 1.27 27.14
C THR A 269 2.25 0.07 26.89
N ARG A 270 2.82 -1.11 26.65
CA ARG A 270 2.04 -2.32 26.33
C ARG A 270 1.25 -2.82 27.52
N ASP A 271 1.85 -2.81 28.70
CA ASP A 271 1.16 -3.20 29.94
C ASP A 271 -0.06 -2.29 30.17
N VAL A 272 0.08 -0.98 29.91
CA VAL A 272 -1.03 -0.03 30.00
C VAL A 272 -2.10 -0.33 28.96
N LEU A 273 -1.70 -0.59 27.71
CA LEU A 273 -2.64 -0.88 26.63
C LEU A 273 -3.35 -2.23 26.82
N GLU A 274 -2.68 -3.23 27.38
CA GLU A 274 -3.27 -4.51 27.74
C GLU A 274 -4.31 -4.32 28.83
N ALA A 275 -3.98 -3.61 29.90
CA ALA A 275 -4.94 -3.29 30.96
C ALA A 275 -6.15 -2.49 30.45
N ALA A 276 -5.92 -1.46 29.62
CA ALA A 276 -6.97 -0.68 29.01
C ALA A 276 -7.87 -1.51 28.08
N SER A 277 -7.28 -2.46 27.34
CA SER A 277 -7.96 -3.36 26.40
C SER A 277 -8.88 -4.38 27.07
N SER A 278 -8.81 -4.51 28.41
CA SER A 278 -9.76 -5.31 29.18
C SER A 278 -11.17 -4.69 29.18
N LYS A 279 -11.28 -3.39 28.89
CA LYS A 279 -12.56 -2.71 28.76
C LYS A 279 -13.15 -2.95 27.36
N TRP A 280 -14.38 -3.40 27.29
CA TRP A 280 -15.08 -3.84 26.08
C TRP A 280 -15.17 -2.78 24.95
N ASN A 281 -15.18 -1.50 25.28
CA ASN A 281 -15.29 -0.39 24.31
C ASN A 281 -13.96 0.34 24.06
N PHE A 282 -12.82 -0.21 24.51
CA PHE A 282 -11.52 0.36 24.20
C PHE A 282 -11.14 -0.01 22.76
N ILE A 283 -10.78 1.00 21.96
CA ILE A 283 -10.33 0.79 20.58
C ILE A 283 -8.86 0.33 20.62
N LYS A 284 -8.63 -0.94 20.30
CA LYS A 284 -7.31 -1.55 20.31
C LYS A 284 -6.45 -1.02 19.16
N MET A 285 -5.44 -0.27 19.49
CA MET A 285 -4.39 0.22 18.61
C MET A 285 -3.05 0.11 19.33
N SER A 286 -1.95 0.12 18.59
CA SER A 286 -0.60 0.09 19.12
C SER A 286 0.25 1.21 18.53
N PRO A 287 1.27 1.69 19.29
CA PRO A 287 2.23 2.62 18.74
C PRO A 287 3.09 1.97 17.67
N GLY A 288 3.69 2.79 16.81
CA GLY A 288 4.58 2.30 15.75
C GLY A 288 4.88 3.35 14.69
N LEU A 289 5.67 2.93 13.71
CA LEU A 289 6.00 3.72 12.53
C LEU A 289 4.81 3.70 11.56
N VAL A 290 4.46 4.85 11.00
CA VAL A 290 3.37 5.00 10.03
C VAL A 290 3.96 5.34 8.66
N GLY A 291 4.24 4.32 7.88
CA GLY A 291 4.73 4.40 6.50
C GLY A 291 3.70 3.92 5.48
N GLY A 292 4.19 3.59 4.28
CA GLY A 292 3.38 3.11 3.16
C GLY A 292 2.72 4.22 2.38
N HIS A 293 1.85 3.85 1.46
CA HIS A 293 1.25 4.77 0.49
C HIS A 293 -0.23 5.11 0.77
N CYS A 294 -0.78 4.66 1.90
CA CYS A 294 -2.17 4.93 2.28
C CYS A 294 -2.22 5.80 3.55
N ILE A 295 -1.92 5.22 4.74
CA ILE A 295 -2.13 5.91 6.03
C ILE A 295 -1.22 7.13 6.15
N SER A 296 0.00 7.08 5.63
CA SER A 296 0.95 8.21 5.65
C SER A 296 0.65 9.29 4.59
N VAL A 297 -0.19 9.00 3.60
CA VAL A 297 -0.45 9.85 2.43
C VAL A 297 -1.85 10.44 2.44
N ASP A 298 -2.89 9.62 2.58
CA ASP A 298 -4.29 10.04 2.45
C ASP A 298 -4.70 11.21 3.36
N PRO A 299 -4.22 11.31 4.62
CA PRO A 299 -4.57 12.45 5.46
C PRO A 299 -4.13 13.80 4.88
N TYR A 300 -3.02 13.85 4.14
CA TYR A 300 -2.56 15.09 3.50
C TYR A 300 -3.52 15.58 2.43
N TYR A 301 -4.20 14.67 1.72
CA TYR A 301 -5.25 15.02 0.76
C TYR A 301 -6.38 15.80 1.42
N LEU A 302 -6.87 15.34 2.57
CA LEU A 302 -7.94 16.03 3.29
C LEU A 302 -7.43 17.30 4.00
N ILE A 303 -6.20 17.29 4.52
CA ILE A 303 -5.57 18.47 5.14
C ILE A 303 -5.49 19.62 4.14
N GLN A 304 -5.01 19.36 2.93
CA GLN A 304 -4.89 20.38 1.89
C GLN A 304 -6.27 20.88 1.44
N LYS A 305 -7.21 19.97 1.17
CA LYS A 305 -8.57 20.39 0.75
C LYS A 305 -9.28 21.21 1.83
N ALA A 306 -9.12 20.86 3.10
CA ALA A 306 -9.68 21.65 4.21
C ALA A 306 -9.13 23.07 4.24
N GLN A 307 -7.83 23.26 3.97
CA GLN A 307 -7.20 24.59 3.93
C GLN A 307 -7.77 25.44 2.79
N VAL A 308 -8.06 24.84 1.63
CA VAL A 308 -8.72 25.55 0.50
C VAL A 308 -10.09 26.10 0.92
N TYR A 309 -10.81 25.40 1.81
CA TYR A 309 -12.07 25.88 2.37
C TYR A 309 -11.91 26.75 3.64
N GLY A 310 -10.70 27.20 3.96
CA GLY A 310 -10.41 28.04 5.12
C GLY A 310 -10.51 27.31 6.47
N VAL A 311 -10.58 25.98 6.48
CA VAL A 311 -10.63 25.17 7.70
C VAL A 311 -9.22 24.69 8.06
N LEU A 312 -8.75 25.00 9.27
CA LEU A 312 -7.48 24.51 9.79
C LEU A 312 -7.68 23.13 10.46
N PRO A 313 -7.22 22.02 9.86
CA PRO A 313 -7.46 20.67 10.37
C PRO A 313 -6.43 20.29 11.45
N ARG A 314 -6.53 20.89 12.63
CA ARG A 314 -5.54 20.83 13.73
C ARG A 314 -5.22 19.41 14.18
N ILE A 315 -6.24 18.56 14.37
CA ILE A 315 -6.08 17.18 14.86
C ILE A 315 -5.26 16.37 13.84
N MET A 316 -5.66 16.35 12.57
CA MET A 316 -4.98 15.58 11.53
C MET A 316 -3.55 16.08 11.31
N THR A 317 -3.33 17.41 11.27
CA THR A 317 -2.01 18.01 11.10
C THR A 317 -1.08 17.66 12.27
N SER A 318 -1.59 17.70 13.51
CA SER A 318 -0.80 17.32 14.70
C SER A 318 -0.48 15.83 14.70
N ALA A 319 -1.44 14.98 14.33
CA ALA A 319 -1.26 13.54 14.23
C ALA A 319 -0.18 13.19 13.20
N ARG A 320 -0.24 13.78 11.99
CA ARG A 320 0.80 13.56 10.97
C ARG A 320 2.17 13.98 11.44
N ARG A 321 2.31 15.18 12.01
CA ARG A 321 3.59 15.66 12.55
C ARG A 321 4.16 14.71 13.61
N LEU A 322 3.31 14.17 14.48
CA LEU A 322 3.73 13.24 15.51
C LEU A 322 4.18 11.91 14.89
N ASN A 323 3.38 11.34 13.99
CA ASN A 323 3.70 10.07 13.34
C ASN A 323 4.94 10.19 12.45
N ASP A 324 5.11 11.31 11.74
CA ASP A 324 6.30 11.55 10.93
C ASP A 324 7.58 11.67 11.77
N GLY A 325 7.48 12.18 12.99
CA GLY A 325 8.62 12.28 13.90
C GLY A 325 8.98 11.00 14.66
N MET A 326 8.24 9.89 14.48
CA MET A 326 8.48 8.68 15.27
C MET A 326 9.76 7.93 14.90
N GLY A 327 10.21 8.00 13.64
CA GLY A 327 11.50 7.41 13.24
C GLY A 327 12.68 8.05 13.99
N ALA A 328 12.75 9.38 13.99
CA ALA A 328 13.75 10.13 14.76
C ALA A 328 13.65 9.82 16.25
N TYR A 329 12.44 9.77 16.80
CA TYR A 329 12.24 9.43 18.22
C TYR A 329 12.81 8.04 18.57
N VAL A 330 12.57 7.03 17.73
CA VAL A 330 13.13 5.67 17.92
C VAL A 330 14.66 5.70 17.93
N ALA A 331 15.28 6.41 16.98
CA ALA A 331 16.73 6.58 16.92
C ALA A 331 17.27 7.25 18.18
N GLU A 332 16.66 8.35 18.63
CA GLU A 332 17.04 9.06 19.85
C GLU A 332 16.91 8.18 21.11
N GLN A 333 15.84 7.39 21.24
CA GLN A 333 15.69 6.47 22.38
C GLN A 333 16.71 5.34 22.33
N THR A 334 17.06 4.83 21.14
CA THR A 334 18.15 3.87 20.95
C THR A 334 19.48 4.44 21.47
N ILE A 335 19.83 5.65 21.05
CA ILE A 335 21.04 6.35 21.50
C ILE A 335 21.05 6.55 23.03
N LYS A 336 19.92 6.94 23.63
CA LYS A 336 19.78 7.06 25.09
C LYS A 336 20.00 5.73 25.78
N CYS A 337 19.49 4.62 25.26
CA CYS A 337 19.70 3.28 25.82
C CYS A 337 21.18 2.87 25.74
N MET A 338 21.85 3.11 24.59
CA MET A 338 23.28 2.85 24.42
C MET A 338 24.09 3.61 25.43
N ASN A 339 23.86 4.92 25.57
CA ASN A 339 24.57 5.76 26.53
C ASN A 339 24.38 5.31 27.99
N LYS A 340 23.15 4.87 28.36
CA LYS A 340 22.89 4.34 29.71
C LYS A 340 23.69 3.07 30.01
N LYS A 341 24.03 2.26 29.01
CA LYS A 341 24.89 1.07 29.16
C LYS A 341 26.35 1.35 28.91
N GLY A 342 26.76 2.60 28.76
CA GLY A 342 28.14 3.00 28.52
C GLY A 342 28.65 2.66 27.11
N VAL A 343 27.78 2.44 26.17
CA VAL A 343 28.14 2.20 24.77
C VAL A 343 28.36 3.55 24.08
N LEU A 344 29.56 3.76 23.54
CA LEU A 344 29.86 4.95 22.74
C LEU A 344 29.21 4.86 21.38
N VAL A 345 28.29 5.78 21.09
CA VAL A 345 27.53 5.74 19.83
C VAL A 345 28.40 5.98 18.59
N LYS A 346 29.38 6.88 18.72
CA LYS A 346 30.39 7.09 17.69
C LYS A 346 31.15 5.78 17.43
N ASP A 347 31.26 5.41 16.17
CA ASP A 347 31.91 4.17 15.71
C ASP A 347 31.18 2.85 16.09
N SER A 348 30.03 2.94 16.79
CA SER A 348 29.21 1.77 17.12
C SER A 348 28.62 1.12 15.87
N ARG A 349 28.47 -0.21 15.92
CA ARG A 349 27.83 -1.00 14.88
C ARG A 349 26.34 -1.19 15.22
N ILE A 350 25.47 -0.72 14.35
CA ILE A 350 24.02 -0.79 14.53
C ILE A 350 23.41 -1.68 13.45
N LEU A 351 22.58 -2.62 13.87
CA LEU A 351 21.77 -3.45 12.98
C LEU A 351 20.32 -3.00 13.03
N ILE A 352 19.75 -2.64 11.87
CA ILE A 352 18.34 -2.39 11.69
C ILE A 352 17.71 -3.62 11.02
N LEU A 353 16.74 -4.23 11.67
CA LEU A 353 16.00 -5.38 11.18
C LEU A 353 14.65 -4.92 10.57
N GLY A 354 14.55 -5.03 9.27
CA GLY A 354 13.41 -4.62 8.46
C GLY A 354 13.56 -3.20 7.88
N ILE A 355 13.20 -3.04 6.60
CA ILE A 355 13.10 -1.74 5.91
C ILE A 355 11.76 -1.57 5.22
N THR A 356 10.98 -2.63 5.05
CA THR A 356 9.64 -2.53 4.47
C THR A 356 8.71 -1.72 5.38
N PHE A 357 7.65 -1.14 4.82
CA PHE A 357 6.73 -0.34 5.65
C PHE A 357 5.82 -1.20 6.54
N LYS A 358 5.72 -2.50 6.24
CA LYS A 358 4.84 -3.46 6.93
C LYS A 358 5.50 -4.84 6.98
N GLU A 359 5.16 -5.60 8.00
CA GLU A 359 5.61 -6.99 8.18
C GLU A 359 5.15 -7.92 7.04
N ASN A 360 6.03 -8.83 6.64
CA ASN A 360 5.79 -9.89 5.65
C ASN A 360 5.27 -9.39 4.29
N CYS A 361 5.73 -8.23 3.87
CA CYS A 361 5.37 -7.56 2.62
C CYS A 361 6.63 -6.97 1.98
N PRO A 362 6.84 -7.08 0.67
CA PRO A 362 8.05 -6.59 0.00
C PRO A 362 8.07 -5.08 -0.27
N ASP A 363 7.01 -4.36 0.06
CA ASP A 363 6.82 -2.94 -0.26
C ASP A 363 7.61 -2.03 0.68
N THR A 364 8.51 -1.23 0.12
CA THR A 364 9.38 -0.30 0.84
C THR A 364 8.95 1.16 0.77
N ARG A 365 7.91 1.48 0.00
CA ARG A 365 7.49 2.86 -0.26
C ARG A 365 7.15 3.62 1.02
N ASN A 366 7.67 4.86 1.12
CA ASN A 366 7.46 5.75 2.28
C ASN A 366 7.78 5.10 3.63
N THR A 367 8.75 4.19 3.68
CA THR A 367 9.12 3.54 4.94
C THR A 367 9.70 4.54 5.93
N LYS A 368 9.23 4.53 7.17
CA LYS A 368 9.74 5.38 8.25
C LYS A 368 11.02 4.83 8.91
N VAL A 369 11.50 3.69 8.44
CA VAL A 369 12.81 3.15 8.85
C VAL A 369 13.94 4.02 8.30
N LEU A 370 13.72 4.72 7.20
CA LEU A 370 14.66 5.71 6.67
C LEU A 370 14.93 6.84 7.67
N ASP A 371 13.91 7.31 8.36
CA ASP A 371 14.08 8.37 9.37
C ASP A 371 14.93 7.88 10.54
N ILE A 372 14.81 6.59 10.92
CA ILE A 372 15.71 5.96 11.90
C ILE A 372 17.14 5.95 11.36
N TYR A 373 17.34 5.46 10.14
CA TYR A 373 18.65 5.37 9.50
C TYR A 373 19.31 6.75 9.40
N HIS A 374 18.61 7.75 8.87
CA HIS A 374 19.15 9.10 8.70
C HIS A 374 19.54 9.73 10.04
N THR A 375 18.67 9.63 11.06
CA THR A 375 18.99 10.16 12.39
C THR A 375 20.21 9.47 13.01
N LEU A 376 20.33 8.15 12.88
CA LEU A 376 21.50 7.41 13.40
C LEU A 376 22.78 7.70 12.61
N SER A 377 22.66 7.95 11.32
CA SER A 377 23.81 8.23 10.45
C SER A 377 24.53 9.55 10.77
N GLU A 378 23.88 10.44 11.51
CA GLU A 378 24.52 11.64 12.08
C GLU A 378 25.56 11.30 13.16
N TYR A 379 25.46 10.12 13.78
CA TYR A 379 26.30 9.68 14.91
C TYR A 379 27.30 8.59 14.52
N THR A 380 26.92 7.65 13.69
CA THR A 380 27.79 6.55 13.23
C THR A 380 27.50 6.19 11.76
N ARG A 381 28.55 5.76 11.05
CA ARG A 381 28.43 5.25 9.66
C ARG A 381 28.26 3.73 9.57
N ASN A 382 28.42 3.04 10.70
CA ASN A 382 28.44 1.57 10.74
C ASN A 382 27.02 1.01 10.94
N ILE A 383 26.09 1.37 10.06
CA ILE A 383 24.70 0.93 10.13
C ILE A 383 24.48 -0.13 9.05
N THR A 384 24.04 -1.30 9.46
CA THR A 384 23.64 -2.40 8.60
C THR A 384 22.12 -2.50 8.61
N ILE A 385 21.49 -2.57 7.43
CA ILE A 385 20.06 -2.83 7.29
C ILE A 385 19.88 -4.22 6.69
N TYR A 386 19.07 -5.04 7.30
CA TYR A 386 18.69 -6.36 6.78
C TYR A 386 17.19 -6.51 6.72
N ASP A 387 16.69 -6.94 5.57
CA ASP A 387 15.27 -7.25 5.36
C ASP A 387 15.14 -8.46 4.42
N PRO A 388 14.45 -9.53 4.85
CA PRO A 388 14.29 -10.74 4.03
C PRO A 388 13.23 -10.60 2.92
N TRP A 389 12.45 -9.52 2.91
CA TRP A 389 11.38 -9.27 1.96
C TRP A 389 11.69 -8.18 0.95
N ALA A 390 12.49 -7.18 1.34
CA ALA A 390 12.82 -6.06 0.48
C ALA A 390 13.74 -6.48 -0.67
N ASN A 391 13.48 -5.92 -1.86
CA ASN A 391 14.38 -6.09 -3.00
C ASN A 391 15.53 -5.09 -2.91
N PRO A 392 16.82 -5.54 -2.82
CA PRO A 392 17.96 -4.65 -2.66
C PRO A 392 18.12 -3.64 -3.80
N ASP A 393 17.87 -4.04 -5.05
CA ASP A 393 18.00 -3.16 -6.22
C ASP A 393 16.95 -2.05 -6.22
N SER A 394 15.75 -2.37 -5.74
CA SER A 394 14.68 -1.38 -5.58
C SER A 394 15.01 -0.37 -4.49
N VAL A 395 15.52 -0.82 -3.34
CA VAL A 395 15.95 0.05 -2.25
C VAL A 395 17.12 0.95 -2.68
N ALA A 396 18.08 0.39 -3.41
CA ALA A 396 19.22 1.17 -3.92
C ALA A 396 18.76 2.24 -4.91
N ARG A 397 17.84 1.92 -5.80
CA ARG A 397 17.31 2.86 -6.81
C ARG A 397 16.44 3.95 -6.19
N GLU A 398 15.61 3.59 -5.21
CA GLU A 398 14.63 4.51 -4.60
C GLU A 398 15.27 5.41 -3.54
N TYR A 399 16.17 4.86 -2.73
CA TYR A 399 16.71 5.53 -1.55
C TYR A 399 18.23 5.73 -1.57
N GLY A 400 18.94 5.21 -2.56
CA GLY A 400 20.41 5.27 -2.62
C GLY A 400 21.09 4.45 -1.51
N LEU A 401 20.37 3.52 -0.89
CA LEU A 401 20.86 2.72 0.24
C LEU A 401 21.14 1.28 -0.17
N THR A 402 22.21 0.73 0.38
CA THR A 402 22.52 -0.70 0.25
C THR A 402 21.99 -1.46 1.45
N ILE A 403 21.14 -2.47 1.23
CA ILE A 403 20.71 -3.40 2.25
C ILE A 403 21.44 -4.74 2.08
N THR A 404 21.64 -5.43 3.18
CA THR A 404 22.31 -6.73 3.17
C THR A 404 21.32 -7.83 2.79
N PRO A 405 21.54 -8.62 1.72
CA PRO A 405 20.60 -9.68 1.30
C PRO A 405 20.62 -10.88 2.25
N ALA A 406 21.72 -11.06 2.98
CA ALA A 406 21.87 -12.09 4.01
C ALA A 406 22.83 -11.58 5.09
N LEU A 407 22.57 -11.96 6.33
CA LEU A 407 23.52 -11.76 7.43
C LEU A 407 24.19 -13.11 7.68
N PRO A 408 25.49 -13.26 7.44
CA PRO A 408 26.23 -14.49 7.74
C PRO A 408 26.07 -14.92 9.21
N GLU A 409 26.00 -13.95 10.11
CA GLU A 409 25.77 -14.17 11.53
C GLU A 409 24.38 -14.76 11.84
N LEU A 410 23.38 -14.54 10.98
CA LEU A 410 22.06 -15.15 11.12
C LEU A 410 22.04 -16.62 10.71
N ALA A 411 22.88 -17.02 9.77
CA ALA A 411 23.05 -18.43 9.42
C ALA A 411 23.67 -19.19 10.60
N ALA A 412 24.74 -18.68 11.20
CA ALA A 412 25.36 -19.25 12.39
C ALA A 412 24.43 -19.24 13.63
N ALA A 413 23.53 -18.25 13.74
CA ALA A 413 22.58 -18.13 14.85
C ALA A 413 21.37 -19.09 14.73
N ARG A 414 21.11 -19.65 13.55
CA ARG A 414 20.09 -20.68 13.34
C ARG A 414 20.62 -22.10 13.59
N GLU A 415 21.94 -22.32 13.47
CA GLU A 415 22.60 -23.59 13.66
C GLU A 415 23.05 -23.82 15.12
N GLY A 416 22.14 -23.62 16.04
CA GLY A 416 22.28 -24.17 17.43
C GLY A 416 21.88 -25.62 17.53
N ALA A 417 21.82 -26.38 16.40
CA ALA A 417 21.55 -27.81 16.34
C ALA A 417 22.73 -28.50 15.64
N VAL A 418 23.59 -29.15 16.45
CA VAL A 418 24.52 -30.22 16.11
C VAL A 418 25.29 -30.06 14.77
N CYS A 419 26.50 -29.57 14.85
CA CYS A 419 27.48 -29.66 13.75
C CYS A 419 28.28 -30.96 13.89
N GLU A 420 27.93 -31.98 13.12
CA GLU A 420 28.91 -32.98 12.71
C GLU A 420 29.73 -32.43 11.54
N LEU A 421 31.03 -32.23 11.76
CA LEU A 421 31.97 -31.77 10.76
C LEU A 421 32.09 -32.82 9.63
N PRO A 422 31.88 -32.49 8.37
CA PRO A 422 32.43 -33.29 7.28
C PRO A 422 33.89 -33.01 7.11
N ALA A 423 34.66 -34.08 6.94
CA ALA A 423 36.11 -34.12 6.83
C ALA A 423 36.67 -33.14 5.79
N ALA A 424 37.81 -32.55 6.10
CA ALA A 424 38.62 -31.73 5.22
C ALA A 424 38.87 -32.42 3.88
N GLY A 425 38.43 -31.79 2.77
CA GLY A 425 38.77 -32.33 1.45
C GLY A 425 38.14 -31.65 0.23
N ALA A 426 37.38 -30.55 0.36
CA ALA A 426 36.72 -29.97 -0.82
C ALA A 426 36.75 -28.42 -0.89
N ALA A 427 37.64 -27.74 -0.18
CA ALA A 427 37.67 -26.27 -0.12
C ALA A 427 38.68 -25.57 -1.03
N GLU A 428 39.43 -26.33 -1.86
CA GLU A 428 40.48 -25.73 -2.74
C GLU A 428 40.05 -25.47 -4.19
N ALA A 429 38.85 -25.87 -4.62
CA ALA A 429 38.45 -25.74 -6.04
C ALA A 429 37.56 -24.49 -6.33
N ALA A 430 37.05 -23.78 -5.32
CA ALA A 430 36.17 -22.63 -5.54
C ALA A 430 36.84 -21.24 -5.43
N ALA A 431 38.11 -21.18 -5.04
CA ALA A 431 38.84 -19.93 -4.87
C ALA A 431 39.59 -19.43 -6.11
N SER A 432 39.64 -20.20 -7.21
CA SER A 432 40.46 -19.86 -8.40
C SER A 432 39.67 -19.16 -9.54
N GLU A 433 38.34 -19.11 -9.50
CA GLU A 433 37.56 -18.50 -10.58
C GLU A 433 37.11 -17.04 -10.36
N VAL A 434 37.29 -16.47 -9.17
CA VAL A 434 36.90 -15.08 -8.87
C VAL A 434 38.07 -14.08 -9.07
N ALA A 435 39.30 -14.55 -9.28
CA ALA A 435 40.47 -13.67 -9.42
C ALA A 435 40.85 -13.28 -10.88
N ALA A 436 40.13 -13.73 -11.89
CA ALA A 436 40.51 -13.52 -13.30
C ALA A 436 39.66 -12.45 -14.05
N GLY A 437 38.76 -11.72 -13.39
CA GLY A 437 37.82 -10.81 -14.06
C GLY A 437 38.07 -9.29 -13.91
N CYS A 438 39.14 -8.86 -13.24
CA CYS A 438 39.40 -7.43 -12.99
C CYS A 438 40.79 -6.98 -13.50
N ALA A 439 40.98 -7.04 -14.81
CA ALA A 439 42.11 -6.34 -15.46
C ALA A 439 41.78 -6.07 -16.93
N ALA A 440 41.10 -4.97 -17.23
CA ALA A 440 41.26 -4.17 -18.46
C ALA A 440 40.11 -3.15 -18.60
N ALA A 441 40.35 -1.90 -18.24
CA ALA A 441 39.94 -0.68 -18.98
C ALA A 441 40.47 0.53 -18.24
N GLY A 442 41.48 1.15 -18.79
CA GLY A 442 42.11 2.34 -18.25
C GLY A 442 41.60 3.63 -18.89
N ALA A 443 41.76 4.69 -18.16
CA ALA A 443 41.96 6.08 -18.53
C ALA A 443 40.84 6.86 -19.25
N GLY A 444 40.30 7.84 -18.51
CA GLY A 444 39.53 8.95 -19.03
C GLY A 444 39.13 9.90 -17.89
N ALA A 445 39.92 10.99 -17.73
CA ALA A 445 39.73 11.99 -16.68
C ALA A 445 38.50 12.86 -16.92
N GLY A 446 37.77 13.16 -15.85
CA GLY A 446 36.69 14.13 -15.85
C GLY A 446 36.12 14.31 -14.43
N SER A 447 36.46 15.45 -13.82
CA SER A 447 36.15 15.88 -12.47
C SER A 447 34.66 16.05 -12.23
N SER A 448 34.09 15.40 -11.22
CA SER A 448 32.94 15.87 -10.42
C SER A 448 32.63 14.88 -9.31
N GLY A 449 32.54 15.39 -8.09
CA GLY A 449 31.87 14.88 -6.88
C GLY A 449 31.90 13.39 -6.62
N GLU A 450 32.87 12.92 -5.85
CA GLU A 450 32.94 11.54 -5.33
C GLU A 450 31.75 11.27 -4.39
N LEU A 451 30.85 10.40 -4.83
CA LEU A 451 30.03 9.60 -3.94
C LEU A 451 30.97 8.63 -3.19
N PRO A 452 30.85 8.51 -1.85
CA PRO A 452 31.72 7.62 -1.11
C PRO A 452 31.51 6.17 -1.53
N ALA A 453 32.63 5.52 -1.80
CA ALA A 453 32.73 4.12 -2.20
C ALA A 453 32.00 3.16 -1.24
N ALA A 454 31.47 2.09 -1.83
CA ALA A 454 30.85 0.96 -1.15
C ALA A 454 31.65 0.56 0.11
N CYS A 455 30.93 0.41 1.23
CA CYS A 455 31.52 -0.17 2.45
C CYS A 455 32.12 -1.54 2.13
N PRO A 456 33.38 -1.81 2.55
CA PRO A 456 33.97 -3.13 2.45
C PRO A 456 33.12 -4.12 3.26
N ALA A 457 32.96 -5.35 2.75
CA ALA A 457 32.30 -6.45 3.43
C ALA A 457 32.77 -6.54 4.88
N ALA A 458 31.90 -6.21 5.80
CA ALA A 458 32.24 -6.10 7.23
C ALA A 458 32.69 -7.46 7.75
N ALA A 459 33.88 -7.50 8.34
CA ALA A 459 34.36 -8.63 9.13
C ALA A 459 33.29 -8.99 10.18
N ALA A 460 33.00 -10.28 10.36
CA ALA A 460 32.02 -10.82 11.30
C ALA A 460 32.25 -10.31 12.73
N GLY A 461 31.51 -9.31 13.16
CA GLY A 461 31.60 -8.70 14.49
C GLY A 461 30.20 -8.40 15.01
N LYS A 462 30.05 -8.50 16.32
CA LYS A 462 28.78 -8.27 17.03
C LYS A 462 28.32 -6.81 16.94
N TYR A 463 27.00 -6.59 17.10
CA TYR A 463 26.36 -5.28 17.04
C TYR A 463 26.21 -4.65 18.42
N ASP A 464 26.48 -3.37 18.52
CA ASP A 464 26.30 -2.57 19.74
C ASP A 464 24.82 -2.19 19.97
N ALA A 465 24.05 -2.14 18.90
CA ALA A 465 22.60 -1.99 18.97
C ALA A 465 21.89 -2.78 17.86
N ILE A 466 20.76 -3.38 18.21
CA ILE A 466 19.84 -4.00 17.27
C ILE A 466 18.49 -3.29 17.40
N ILE A 467 17.97 -2.77 16.29
CA ILE A 467 16.66 -2.13 16.22
C ILE A 467 15.75 -3.05 15.41
N LEU A 468 14.73 -3.63 16.04
CA LEU A 468 13.66 -4.34 15.36
C LEU A 468 12.65 -3.31 14.87
N ALA A 469 12.82 -2.83 13.64
CA ALA A 469 11.98 -1.79 13.04
C ALA A 469 10.70 -2.36 12.45
N VAL A 470 10.77 -3.56 11.82
CA VAL A 470 9.64 -4.26 11.21
C VAL A 470 9.57 -5.69 11.77
N ALA A 471 8.38 -6.15 12.13
CA ALA A 471 8.16 -7.43 12.79
C ALA A 471 7.95 -8.59 11.80
N HIS A 472 8.92 -8.84 10.90
CA HIS A 472 8.87 -10.00 10.03
C HIS A 472 8.92 -11.31 10.82
N ASN A 473 8.14 -12.31 10.41
CA ASN A 473 8.11 -13.60 11.09
C ASN A 473 9.49 -14.25 11.21
N GLN A 474 10.38 -14.03 10.23
CA GLN A 474 11.73 -14.56 10.22
C GLN A 474 12.60 -14.04 11.37
N PHE A 475 12.23 -12.91 11.98
CA PHE A 475 12.98 -12.32 13.10
C PHE A 475 12.61 -12.89 14.46
N LYS A 476 11.52 -13.67 14.55
CA LYS A 476 11.01 -14.19 15.82
C LYS A 476 12.00 -15.14 16.51
N ASP A 477 12.62 -16.00 15.70
CA ASP A 477 13.43 -17.11 16.20
C ASP A 477 14.95 -16.83 16.11
N LEU A 478 15.35 -15.55 15.99
CA LEU A 478 16.75 -15.16 15.93
C LEU A 478 17.43 -15.27 17.31
N ASN A 479 18.68 -15.73 17.32
CA ASN A 479 19.51 -15.68 18.52
C ASN A 479 20.14 -14.29 18.71
N TYR A 480 19.35 -13.35 19.24
CA TYR A 480 19.77 -11.96 19.46
C TYR A 480 21.03 -11.84 20.34
N LYS A 481 21.21 -12.75 21.35
CA LYS A 481 22.40 -12.74 22.21
C LYS A 481 23.68 -13.07 21.45
N ALA A 482 23.60 -13.91 20.42
CA ALA A 482 24.73 -14.21 19.57
C ALA A 482 25.15 -13.01 18.68
N LEU A 483 24.18 -12.18 18.30
CA LEU A 483 24.38 -10.99 17.46
C LEU A 483 24.90 -9.77 18.24
N LEU A 484 24.64 -9.68 19.55
CA LEU A 484 24.99 -8.54 20.36
C LEU A 484 26.45 -8.55 20.85
N ALA A 485 27.09 -7.39 20.83
CA ALA A 485 28.32 -7.10 21.56
C ALA A 485 28.07 -7.11 23.07
N PRO A 486 29.15 -7.26 23.90
CA PRO A 486 29.02 -7.02 25.33
C PRO A 486 28.43 -5.62 25.58
N ASN A 487 27.42 -5.52 26.45
CA ASN A 487 26.65 -4.30 26.74
C ASN A 487 25.80 -3.78 25.57
N GLY A 488 25.70 -4.53 24.46
CA GLY A 488 24.80 -4.17 23.34
C GLY A 488 23.35 -4.10 23.78
N ILE A 489 22.52 -3.39 23.01
CA ILE A 489 21.10 -3.17 23.30
C ILE A 489 20.19 -3.71 22.21
N ILE A 490 18.96 -4.03 22.59
CA ILE A 490 17.85 -4.32 21.67
C ILE A 490 16.74 -3.29 21.89
N TYR A 491 16.40 -2.58 20.83
CA TYR A 491 15.24 -1.70 20.78
C TYR A 491 14.15 -2.33 19.89
N ASP A 492 12.99 -2.63 20.45
CA ASP A 492 11.88 -3.26 19.73
C ASP A 492 10.76 -2.25 19.44
N VAL A 493 10.70 -1.74 18.21
CA VAL A 493 9.70 -0.76 17.78
C VAL A 493 8.28 -1.32 17.81
N LYS A 494 8.14 -2.61 17.53
CA LYS A 494 6.83 -3.27 17.38
C LYS A 494 6.40 -4.02 18.65
N GLY A 495 7.29 -4.15 19.65
CA GLY A 495 7.11 -5.01 20.82
C GLY A 495 6.79 -6.45 20.42
N PHE A 496 7.47 -6.93 19.44
CA PHE A 496 7.32 -8.26 18.87
C PHE A 496 8.10 -9.32 19.66
N LEU A 497 9.18 -8.89 20.29
CA LEU A 497 10.08 -9.76 21.06
C LEU A 497 9.62 -9.91 22.50
N PRO A 498 10.00 -11.04 23.18
CA PRO A 498 9.82 -11.20 24.62
C PRO A 498 10.45 -10.05 25.41
N ARG A 499 9.75 -9.60 26.47
CA ARG A 499 10.18 -8.43 27.28
C ARG A 499 11.57 -8.59 27.88
N GLU A 500 11.93 -9.85 28.22
CA GLU A 500 13.16 -10.20 28.94
C GLU A 500 14.43 -10.00 28.10
N ILE A 501 14.31 -9.95 26.78
CA ILE A 501 15.46 -9.79 25.88
C ILE A 501 15.60 -8.38 25.31
N VAL A 502 14.62 -7.49 25.53
CA VAL A 502 14.65 -6.12 25.00
C VAL A 502 15.02 -5.11 26.08
N ASP A 503 15.80 -4.11 25.72
CA ASP A 503 16.21 -3.02 26.63
C ASP A 503 15.14 -1.91 26.64
N ALA A 504 14.55 -1.64 25.48
CA ALA A 504 13.47 -0.67 25.35
C ALA A 504 12.54 -1.03 24.18
N ARG A 505 11.30 -0.52 24.24
CA ARG A 505 10.28 -0.65 23.20
C ARG A 505 9.36 0.58 23.18
N LEU A 506 8.57 0.75 22.07
CA LEU A 506 7.51 1.74 22.04
C LEU A 506 6.30 1.34 22.88
#